data_1aa818dc6ca1d17fe87c6a04c8b30c9a
#
_entry.id   1aa818dc6ca1d17fe87c6a04c8b30c9a
#
_cell.length_a   1.000
_cell.length_b   1.000
_cell.length_c   1.000
_cell.angle_alpha   90.00
_cell.angle_beta   90.00
_cell.angle_gamma   90.00
#
_symmetry.space_group_name_H-M   'P 1'
#
loop_
_entity.id
_entity.type
_entity.pdbx_description
1 polymer ?
#
loop_
_entity_poly.entity_id
_entity_poly.type
_entity_poly.pdbx_seq_one_letter_code
_entity_poly.pdbx_strand_id
1 'polypeptide(L)'
;METLKEKTAKGLFWGGMNNGVQQLLGLAFGIILARLLDASDYGMTAMLAIFSVIANELQSSGFKTGLINMKAPAHKDYNAVFWFNILAGAVIYLILFFCAPLIADYFHQPKLIPLSRYVFLGFVFSSFGIAQSAYMTKQMQIKQIAKCGMTATLMSSMISVILAALGFGYWALATQYLAYIAINTLLLWYFSEWRPTIRVTFEPIRRLFPFSFKIMVSAIFTQVNNYIMNLLLGHYYGETNTGHYNQAYLWSSKCFLLVGNMMRQVDQTVLVGLHDERERQLMVLRKMVRFTAFIAFPMLFGLGLVSHEFIILAIGEKWTFSASLLPYLCLCGAFMPLTTLLTDAIISQHRSDIYLWSTMVLGILQIILLVGLWHQGIYAMVIAYTLLNIVWVFVWHFFTYRLMGYRLLAFLKDIMPFAFTAAVVMVVTGFVTQSIENLWLLLLSRVVIAAVLYYCVMRIAGAVILKECLAFIKGKIVKGGNT
;
A
#
# COMPACT_ATOMS: atom_id res chain seq x y z
N MET A 1 -19.60 -9.19 -31.05
CA MET A 1 -18.77 -9.70 -29.93
C MET A 1 -17.66 -8.69 -29.65
N GLU A 2 -17.52 -8.21 -28.41
CA GLU A 2 -16.39 -7.32 -28.07
C GLU A 2 -15.06 -8.07 -28.23
N THR A 3 -14.09 -7.44 -28.87
CA THR A 3 -12.75 -8.00 -29.06
C THR A 3 -12.01 -8.08 -27.72
N LEU A 4 -11.06 -9.01 -27.57
CA LEU A 4 -10.23 -9.14 -26.36
C LEU A 4 -9.53 -7.81 -26.03
N LYS A 5 -9.13 -7.06 -27.08
CA LYS A 5 -8.48 -5.75 -26.95
C LYS A 5 -9.40 -4.69 -26.34
N GLU A 6 -10.67 -4.67 -26.72
CA GLU A 6 -11.68 -3.76 -26.15
C GLU A 6 -12.01 -4.11 -24.69
N LYS A 7 -12.16 -5.40 -24.38
CA LYS A 7 -12.37 -5.87 -23.00
C LYS A 7 -11.20 -5.49 -22.09
N THR A 8 -9.96 -5.64 -22.58
CA THR A 8 -8.75 -5.25 -21.84
C THR A 8 -8.68 -3.75 -21.60
N ALA A 9 -8.94 -2.93 -22.63
CA ALA A 9 -8.94 -1.47 -22.50
C ALA A 9 -10.03 -0.98 -21.53
N LYS A 10 -11.24 -1.53 -21.61
CA LYS A 10 -12.32 -1.25 -20.65
C LYS A 10 -11.95 -1.70 -19.23
N GLY A 11 -11.30 -2.87 -19.10
CA GLY A 11 -10.83 -3.38 -17.80
C GLY A 11 -9.80 -2.44 -17.16
N LEU A 12 -8.81 -1.97 -17.91
CA LEU A 12 -7.81 -1.00 -17.47
C LEU A 12 -8.46 0.34 -17.04
N PHE A 13 -9.40 0.84 -17.84
CA PHE A 13 -10.12 2.08 -17.51
C PHE A 13 -10.91 1.94 -16.21
N TRP A 14 -11.73 0.88 -16.07
CA TRP A 14 -12.53 0.67 -14.86
C TRP A 14 -11.67 0.35 -13.63
N GLY A 15 -10.56 -0.38 -13.80
CA GLY A 15 -9.59 -0.64 -12.73
C GLY A 15 -8.92 0.64 -12.25
N GLY A 16 -8.46 1.48 -13.16
CA GLY A 16 -7.87 2.79 -12.85
C GLY A 16 -8.87 3.74 -12.19
N MET A 17 -10.11 3.81 -12.72
CA MET A 17 -11.18 4.62 -12.15
C MET A 17 -11.56 4.13 -10.74
N ASN A 18 -11.66 2.81 -10.53
CA ASN A 18 -11.93 2.24 -9.20
C ASN A 18 -10.86 2.67 -8.19
N ASN A 19 -9.58 2.52 -8.54
CA ASN A 19 -8.49 2.92 -7.67
C ASN A 19 -8.51 4.43 -7.39
N GLY A 20 -8.73 5.25 -8.40
CA GLY A 20 -8.82 6.71 -8.24
C GLY A 20 -9.98 7.14 -7.34
N VAL A 21 -11.18 6.62 -7.59
CA VAL A 21 -12.37 6.93 -6.78
C VAL A 21 -12.21 6.44 -5.33
N GLN A 22 -11.70 5.22 -5.12
CA GLN A 22 -11.45 4.72 -3.77
C GLN A 22 -10.41 5.56 -3.02
N GLN A 23 -9.35 6.03 -3.69
CA GLN A 23 -8.36 6.92 -3.10
C GLN A 23 -8.98 8.28 -2.72
N LEU A 24 -9.80 8.87 -3.59
CA LEU A 24 -10.50 10.14 -3.29
C LEU A 24 -11.49 10.00 -2.15
N LEU A 25 -12.31 8.95 -2.15
CA LEU A 25 -13.22 8.65 -1.05
C LEU A 25 -12.45 8.40 0.25
N GLY A 26 -11.37 7.59 0.20
CA GLY A 26 -10.51 7.33 1.34
C GLY A 26 -9.80 8.57 1.88
N LEU A 27 -9.49 9.56 1.04
CA LEU A 27 -8.99 10.87 1.46
C LEU A 27 -10.08 11.69 2.15
N ALA A 28 -11.22 11.86 1.50
CA ALA A 28 -12.32 12.69 2.01
C ALA A 28 -12.85 12.17 3.36
N PHE A 29 -13.22 10.88 3.41
CA PHE A 29 -13.71 10.27 4.65
C PHE A 29 -12.60 10.12 5.70
N GLY A 30 -11.35 9.88 5.29
CA GLY A 30 -10.21 9.84 6.20
C GLY A 30 -9.97 11.17 6.92
N ILE A 31 -10.11 12.31 6.22
CA ILE A 31 -10.05 13.64 6.83
C ILE A 31 -11.20 13.85 7.83
N ILE A 32 -12.43 13.52 7.44
CA ILE A 32 -13.60 13.65 8.31
C ILE A 32 -13.43 12.82 9.59
N LEU A 33 -13.07 11.55 9.45
CA LEU A 33 -12.86 10.65 10.58
C LEU A 33 -11.71 11.09 11.47
N ALA A 34 -10.59 11.56 10.92
CA ALA A 34 -9.47 12.06 11.71
C ALA A 34 -9.79 13.36 12.47
N ARG A 35 -10.77 14.14 12.01
CA ARG A 35 -11.29 15.28 12.77
C ARG A 35 -12.23 14.87 13.91
N LEU A 36 -13.00 13.80 13.75
CA LEU A 36 -13.94 13.31 14.74
C LEU A 36 -13.29 12.42 15.80
N LEU A 37 -12.35 11.60 15.41
CA LEU A 37 -11.70 10.57 16.23
C LEU A 37 -10.33 11.03 16.75
N ASP A 38 -9.87 10.42 17.84
CA ASP A 38 -8.59 10.73 18.47
C ASP A 38 -7.47 9.72 18.08
N ALA A 39 -6.24 10.03 18.46
CA ALA A 39 -5.10 9.18 18.16
C ALA A 39 -5.22 7.80 18.81
N SER A 40 -5.78 7.71 20.03
CA SER A 40 -6.04 6.44 20.71
C SER A 40 -6.99 5.53 19.91
N ASP A 41 -8.03 6.09 19.26
CA ASP A 41 -8.98 5.32 18.44
C ASP A 41 -8.27 4.68 17.23
N TYR A 42 -7.43 5.45 16.55
CA TYR A 42 -6.61 4.93 15.44
C TYR A 42 -5.57 3.92 15.92
N GLY A 43 -4.98 4.14 17.10
CA GLY A 43 -4.01 3.23 17.69
C GLY A 43 -4.61 1.87 18.03
N MET A 44 -5.82 1.84 18.61
CA MET A 44 -6.54 0.60 18.91
C MET A 44 -6.74 -0.28 17.68
N THR A 45 -7.09 0.32 16.56
CA THR A 45 -7.25 -0.41 15.28
C THR A 45 -5.92 -0.76 14.63
N ALA A 46 -4.90 0.10 14.75
CA ALA A 46 -3.56 -0.12 14.22
C ALA A 46 -2.83 -1.28 14.90
N MET A 47 -3.03 -1.47 16.22
CA MET A 47 -2.50 -2.63 16.97
C MET A 47 -3.03 -3.96 16.44
N LEU A 48 -4.29 -4.00 15.97
CA LEU A 48 -4.90 -5.20 15.41
C LEU A 48 -4.56 -5.42 13.93
N ALA A 49 -4.03 -4.42 13.24
CA ALA A 49 -3.83 -4.46 11.79
C ALA A 49 -2.93 -5.62 11.36
N ILE A 50 -1.81 -5.88 12.07
CA ILE A 50 -0.88 -6.96 11.73
C ILE A 50 -1.57 -8.34 11.75
N PHE A 51 -2.39 -8.62 12.76
CA PHE A 51 -3.13 -9.89 12.86
C PHE A 51 -4.15 -10.02 11.76
N SER A 52 -4.87 -8.92 11.45
CA SER A 52 -5.85 -8.89 10.38
C SER A 52 -5.22 -9.13 9.02
N VAL A 53 -4.07 -8.51 8.74
CA VAL A 53 -3.41 -8.65 7.43
C VAL A 53 -2.79 -10.02 7.27
N ILE A 54 -2.11 -10.56 8.29
CA ILE A 54 -1.56 -11.93 8.25
C ILE A 54 -2.67 -12.96 8.06
N ALA A 55 -3.78 -12.84 8.79
CA ALA A 55 -4.89 -13.76 8.66
C ALA A 55 -5.56 -13.67 7.29
N ASN A 56 -5.66 -12.47 6.71
CA ASN A 56 -6.14 -12.29 5.34
C ASN A 56 -5.21 -12.95 4.30
N GLU A 57 -3.89 -12.85 4.49
CA GLU A 57 -2.92 -13.55 3.64
C GLU A 57 -3.05 -15.08 3.76
N LEU A 58 -3.21 -15.61 4.97
CA LEU A 58 -3.46 -17.03 5.19
C LEU A 58 -4.72 -17.51 4.48
N GLN A 59 -5.77 -16.68 4.45
CA GLN A 59 -7.06 -17.03 3.87
C GLN A 59 -7.08 -16.93 2.33
N SER A 60 -6.53 -15.85 1.76
CA SER A 60 -6.87 -15.44 0.38
C SER A 60 -5.76 -15.60 -0.64
N SER A 61 -4.50 -15.40 -0.27
CA SER A 61 -3.46 -15.03 -1.24
C SER A 61 -3.12 -16.12 -2.25
N GLY A 62 -3.11 -17.37 -1.85
CA GLY A 62 -2.70 -18.44 -2.76
C GLY A 62 -3.79 -18.95 -3.69
N PHE A 63 -4.97 -19.19 -3.15
CA PHE A 63 -6.03 -19.91 -3.89
C PHE A 63 -6.75 -19.03 -4.91
N LYS A 64 -7.00 -17.74 -4.58
CA LYS A 64 -7.55 -16.78 -5.54
C LYS A 64 -6.64 -16.62 -6.74
N THR A 65 -5.37 -16.40 -6.50
CA THR A 65 -4.35 -16.27 -7.57
C THR A 65 -4.20 -17.57 -8.34
N GLY A 66 -4.24 -18.72 -7.67
CA GLY A 66 -4.21 -20.03 -8.29
C GLY A 66 -5.36 -20.24 -9.27
N LEU A 67 -6.60 -19.93 -8.89
CA LEU A 67 -7.77 -20.01 -9.77
C LEU A 67 -7.66 -19.08 -10.99
N ILE A 68 -7.21 -17.85 -10.79
CA ILE A 68 -7.06 -16.88 -11.88
C ILE A 68 -6.01 -17.35 -12.90
N ASN A 69 -4.92 -17.97 -12.44
CA ASN A 69 -3.83 -18.44 -13.29
C ASN A 69 -4.12 -19.78 -14.00
N MET A 70 -5.11 -20.54 -13.56
CA MET A 70 -5.53 -21.77 -14.27
C MET A 70 -6.04 -21.43 -15.67
N LYS A 71 -5.66 -22.22 -16.69
CA LYS A 71 -6.11 -21.98 -18.10
C LYS A 71 -7.65 -22.00 -18.21
N ALA A 72 -8.30 -23.03 -17.66
CA ALA A 72 -9.75 -23.21 -17.69
C ALA A 72 -10.23 -23.81 -16.36
N PRO A 73 -10.46 -22.98 -15.32
CA PRO A 73 -10.99 -23.48 -14.07
C PRO A 73 -12.44 -23.94 -14.23
N ALA A 74 -12.75 -25.15 -13.80
CA ALA A 74 -14.10 -25.71 -13.82
C ALA A 74 -14.89 -25.31 -12.57
N HIS A 75 -16.22 -25.53 -12.58
CA HIS A 75 -17.07 -25.27 -11.41
C HIS A 75 -16.54 -25.95 -10.14
N LYS A 76 -16.03 -27.18 -10.24
CA LYS A 76 -15.46 -27.94 -9.11
C LYS A 76 -14.25 -27.24 -8.46
N ASP A 77 -13.45 -26.52 -9.25
CA ASP A 77 -12.26 -25.81 -8.74
C ASP A 77 -12.68 -24.60 -7.89
N TYR A 78 -13.64 -23.80 -8.37
CA TYR A 78 -14.22 -22.68 -7.60
C TYR A 78 -14.94 -23.18 -6.35
N ASN A 79 -15.70 -24.29 -6.46
CA ASN A 79 -16.46 -24.85 -5.36
C ASN A 79 -15.54 -25.39 -4.25
N ALA A 80 -14.44 -26.07 -4.62
CA ALA A 80 -13.43 -26.52 -3.67
C ALA A 80 -12.78 -25.35 -2.91
N VAL A 81 -12.39 -24.29 -3.63
CA VAL A 81 -11.79 -23.08 -3.04
C VAL A 81 -12.81 -22.36 -2.14
N PHE A 82 -14.08 -22.30 -2.53
CA PHE A 82 -15.14 -21.68 -1.73
C PHE A 82 -15.27 -22.36 -0.35
N TRP A 83 -15.50 -23.67 -0.33
CA TRP A 83 -15.67 -24.40 0.92
C TRP A 83 -14.41 -24.45 1.78
N PHE A 84 -13.24 -24.57 1.12
CA PHE A 84 -11.96 -24.47 1.82
C PHE A 84 -11.80 -23.12 2.52
N ASN A 85 -12.12 -22.01 1.84
CA ASN A 85 -11.99 -20.68 2.44
C ASN A 85 -12.99 -20.46 3.58
N ILE A 86 -14.21 -20.99 3.51
CA ILE A 86 -15.16 -20.93 4.62
C ILE A 86 -14.60 -21.67 5.84
N LEU A 87 -14.08 -22.89 5.63
CA LEU A 87 -13.47 -23.66 6.72
C LEU A 87 -12.23 -22.92 7.28
N ALA A 88 -11.34 -22.46 6.41
CA ALA A 88 -10.16 -21.70 6.80
C ALA A 88 -10.52 -20.42 7.55
N GLY A 89 -11.49 -19.64 7.03
CA GLY A 89 -11.96 -18.40 7.69
C GLY A 89 -12.57 -18.66 9.07
N ALA A 90 -13.36 -19.72 9.20
CA ALA A 90 -13.94 -20.11 10.50
C ALA A 90 -12.84 -20.57 11.49
N VAL A 91 -11.89 -21.39 11.04
CA VAL A 91 -10.75 -21.85 11.88
C VAL A 91 -9.87 -20.68 12.30
N ILE A 92 -9.49 -19.80 11.37
CA ILE A 92 -8.69 -18.59 11.66
C ILE A 92 -9.43 -17.70 12.67
N TYR A 93 -10.74 -17.48 12.45
CA TYR A 93 -11.54 -16.69 13.39
C TYR A 93 -11.55 -17.33 14.78
N LEU A 94 -11.79 -18.64 14.91
CA LEU A 94 -11.79 -19.33 16.21
C LEU A 94 -10.43 -19.25 16.90
N ILE A 95 -9.33 -19.48 16.17
CA ILE A 95 -7.98 -19.33 16.72
C ILE A 95 -7.78 -17.90 17.26
N LEU A 96 -8.07 -16.89 16.48
CA LEU A 96 -7.89 -15.49 16.87
C LEU A 96 -8.87 -15.06 17.97
N PHE A 97 -10.08 -15.62 18.02
CA PHE A 97 -11.06 -15.39 19.09
C PHE A 97 -10.53 -15.86 20.47
N PHE A 98 -9.91 -17.05 20.49
CA PHE A 98 -9.28 -17.58 21.72
C PHE A 98 -7.93 -16.92 22.01
N CYS A 99 -7.21 -16.41 21.00
CA CYS A 99 -5.99 -15.63 21.17
C CYS A 99 -6.24 -14.17 21.56
N ALA A 100 -7.49 -13.69 21.53
CA ALA A 100 -7.82 -12.30 21.86
C ALA A 100 -7.31 -11.84 23.25
N PRO A 101 -7.41 -12.63 24.33
CA PRO A 101 -6.80 -12.26 25.61
C PRO A 101 -5.28 -12.11 25.53
N LEU A 102 -4.57 -13.01 24.84
CA LEU A 102 -3.12 -12.94 24.68
C LEU A 102 -2.69 -11.69 23.90
N ILE A 103 -3.48 -11.28 22.87
CA ILE A 103 -3.27 -10.04 22.14
C ILE A 103 -3.45 -8.84 23.06
N ALA A 104 -4.49 -8.83 23.88
CA ALA A 104 -4.77 -7.77 24.85
C ALA A 104 -3.68 -7.66 25.92
N ASP A 105 -3.19 -8.78 26.42
CA ASP A 105 -2.10 -8.84 27.40
C ASP A 105 -0.78 -8.33 26.79
N TYR A 106 -0.47 -8.72 25.56
CA TYR A 106 0.73 -8.23 24.86
C TYR A 106 0.75 -6.71 24.72
N PHE A 107 -0.40 -6.09 24.43
CA PHE A 107 -0.51 -4.63 24.30
C PHE A 107 -0.89 -3.93 25.62
N HIS A 108 -1.05 -4.64 26.72
CA HIS A 108 -1.49 -4.12 28.01
C HIS A 108 -2.82 -3.33 27.91
N GLN A 109 -3.72 -3.77 27.00
CA GLN A 109 -4.95 -3.06 26.67
C GLN A 109 -6.17 -4.01 26.64
N PRO A 110 -6.90 -4.15 27.77
CA PRO A 110 -8.04 -5.09 27.86
C PRO A 110 -9.17 -4.83 26.88
N LYS A 111 -9.35 -3.57 26.42
CA LYS A 111 -10.37 -3.20 25.44
C LYS A 111 -10.15 -3.87 24.06
N LEU A 112 -8.96 -4.41 23.80
CA LEU A 112 -8.66 -5.14 22.58
C LEU A 112 -9.36 -6.50 22.53
N ILE A 113 -9.77 -7.11 23.67
CA ILE A 113 -10.46 -8.41 23.64
C ILE A 113 -11.77 -8.33 22.83
N PRO A 114 -12.75 -7.49 23.21
CA PRO A 114 -14.00 -7.40 22.45
C PRO A 114 -13.76 -6.83 21.03
N LEU A 115 -12.83 -5.87 20.89
CA LEU A 115 -12.53 -5.24 19.60
C LEU A 115 -11.94 -6.24 18.60
N SER A 116 -10.96 -7.05 19.02
CA SER A 116 -10.35 -8.06 18.15
C SER A 116 -11.35 -9.13 17.71
N ARG A 117 -12.16 -9.63 18.65
CA ARG A 117 -13.23 -10.59 18.36
C ARG A 117 -14.21 -10.04 17.32
N TYR A 118 -14.56 -8.77 17.40
CA TYR A 118 -15.42 -8.10 16.44
C TYR A 118 -14.75 -7.91 15.08
N VAL A 119 -13.53 -7.37 15.03
CA VAL A 119 -12.79 -7.12 13.78
C VAL A 119 -12.51 -8.42 13.03
N PHE A 120 -12.15 -9.48 13.75
CA PHE A 120 -11.81 -10.78 13.14
C PHE A 120 -13.02 -11.53 12.54
N LEU A 121 -14.27 -11.13 12.84
CA LEU A 121 -15.45 -11.59 12.10
C LEU A 121 -15.34 -11.29 10.60
N GLY A 122 -14.53 -10.30 10.22
CA GLY A 122 -14.23 -9.99 8.82
C GLY A 122 -13.70 -11.19 8.04
N PHE A 123 -12.98 -12.14 8.67
CA PHE A 123 -12.49 -13.35 8.00
C PHE A 123 -13.62 -14.31 7.63
N VAL A 124 -14.64 -14.39 8.46
CA VAL A 124 -15.83 -15.19 8.17
C VAL A 124 -16.58 -14.56 6.99
N PHE A 125 -16.82 -13.25 7.01
CA PHE A 125 -17.51 -12.58 5.91
C PHE A 125 -16.72 -12.60 4.60
N SER A 126 -15.40 -12.36 4.64
CA SER A 126 -14.56 -12.37 3.43
C SER A 126 -14.49 -13.74 2.76
N SER A 127 -14.55 -14.83 3.54
CA SER A 127 -14.48 -16.20 3.01
C SER A 127 -15.59 -16.49 2.01
N PHE A 128 -16.77 -15.91 2.19
CA PHE A 128 -17.89 -16.05 1.27
C PHE A 128 -17.70 -15.32 -0.07
N GLY A 129 -16.75 -14.36 -0.18
CA GLY A 129 -16.55 -13.55 -1.37
C GLY A 129 -15.38 -13.94 -2.27
N ILE A 130 -14.45 -14.77 -1.78
CA ILE A 130 -13.18 -15.06 -2.47
C ILE A 130 -13.40 -15.77 -3.81
N ALA A 131 -14.22 -16.83 -3.83
CA ALA A 131 -14.49 -17.58 -5.05
C ALA A 131 -15.25 -16.74 -6.09
N GLN A 132 -16.24 -15.94 -5.67
CA GLN A 132 -16.99 -15.02 -6.54
C GLN A 132 -16.05 -13.96 -7.14
N SER A 133 -15.16 -13.38 -6.32
CA SER A 133 -14.17 -12.42 -6.79
C SER A 133 -13.20 -13.05 -7.80
N ALA A 134 -12.75 -14.30 -7.57
CA ALA A 134 -11.88 -15.04 -8.50
C ALA A 134 -12.61 -15.31 -9.83
N TYR A 135 -13.86 -15.76 -9.78
CA TYR A 135 -14.70 -16.03 -10.94
C TYR A 135 -14.90 -14.75 -11.78
N MET A 136 -15.35 -13.67 -11.14
CA MET A 136 -15.58 -12.40 -11.83
C MET A 136 -14.30 -11.82 -12.44
N THR A 137 -13.15 -11.97 -11.76
CA THR A 137 -11.84 -11.57 -12.30
C THR A 137 -11.48 -12.41 -13.54
N LYS A 138 -11.67 -13.73 -13.48
CA LYS A 138 -11.41 -14.62 -14.60
C LYS A 138 -12.31 -14.33 -15.81
N GLN A 139 -13.57 -13.94 -15.58
CA GLN A 139 -14.51 -13.52 -16.60
C GLN A 139 -14.31 -12.06 -17.07
N MET A 140 -13.24 -11.39 -16.60
CA MET A 140 -12.94 -9.98 -16.91
C MET A 140 -14.10 -9.01 -16.58
N GLN A 141 -14.91 -9.31 -15.56
CA GLN A 141 -16.00 -8.46 -15.09
C GLN A 141 -15.49 -7.31 -14.20
N ILE A 142 -14.43 -6.62 -14.64
CA ILE A 142 -13.74 -5.59 -13.87
C ILE A 142 -14.66 -4.42 -13.50
N LYS A 143 -15.59 -4.06 -14.40
CA LYS A 143 -16.59 -3.01 -14.14
C LYS A 143 -17.47 -3.33 -12.91
N GLN A 144 -17.95 -4.56 -12.81
CA GLN A 144 -18.80 -5.01 -11.69
C GLN A 144 -17.99 -5.05 -10.38
N ILE A 145 -16.76 -5.58 -10.43
CA ILE A 145 -15.84 -5.59 -9.28
C ILE A 145 -15.57 -4.15 -8.79
N ALA A 146 -15.34 -3.23 -9.73
CA ALA A 146 -15.15 -1.82 -9.41
C ALA A 146 -16.36 -1.20 -8.73
N LYS A 147 -17.58 -1.48 -9.24
CA LYS A 147 -18.82 -1.03 -8.60
C LYS A 147 -18.96 -1.57 -7.17
N CYS A 148 -18.69 -2.88 -6.96
CA CYS A 148 -18.73 -3.48 -5.62
C CYS A 148 -17.79 -2.74 -4.66
N GLY A 149 -16.52 -2.55 -5.02
CA GLY A 149 -15.54 -1.88 -4.19
C GLY A 149 -15.89 -0.42 -3.88
N MET A 150 -16.26 0.36 -4.90
CA MET A 150 -16.64 1.78 -4.72
C MET A 150 -17.88 1.93 -3.82
N THR A 151 -18.93 1.14 -4.06
CA THR A 151 -20.15 1.18 -3.25
C THR A 151 -19.88 0.74 -1.81
N ALA A 152 -19.10 -0.34 -1.62
CA ALA A 152 -18.72 -0.80 -0.29
C ALA A 152 -17.91 0.26 0.47
N THR A 153 -16.94 0.91 -0.19
CA THR A 153 -16.16 2.00 0.40
C THR A 153 -17.04 3.17 0.81
N LEU A 154 -17.93 3.61 -0.07
CA LEU A 154 -18.82 4.74 0.22
C LEU A 154 -19.74 4.43 1.40
N MET A 155 -20.46 3.31 1.36
CA MET A 155 -21.42 2.94 2.42
C MET A 155 -20.73 2.69 3.76
N SER A 156 -19.62 1.96 3.78
CA SER A 156 -18.88 1.69 5.03
C SER A 156 -18.30 2.95 5.64
N SER A 157 -17.80 3.87 4.81
CA SER A 157 -17.28 5.16 5.28
C SER A 157 -18.40 6.06 5.83
N MET A 158 -19.57 6.08 5.21
CA MET A 158 -20.74 6.81 5.74
C MET A 158 -21.16 6.25 7.11
N ILE A 159 -21.25 4.91 7.23
CA ILE A 159 -21.56 4.25 8.52
C ILE A 159 -20.53 4.66 9.57
N SER A 160 -19.25 4.63 9.24
CA SER A 160 -18.16 4.99 10.16
C SER A 160 -18.26 6.46 10.62
N VAL A 161 -18.52 7.40 9.70
CA VAL A 161 -18.68 8.81 10.05
C VAL A 161 -19.86 9.03 10.98
N ILE A 162 -20.99 8.37 10.73
CA ILE A 162 -22.18 8.43 11.61
C ILE A 162 -21.83 7.92 13.02
N LEU A 163 -21.17 6.74 13.11
CA LEU A 163 -20.77 6.18 14.40
C LEU A 163 -19.74 7.05 15.12
N ALA A 164 -18.79 7.62 14.40
CA ALA A 164 -17.80 8.53 14.97
C ALA A 164 -18.46 9.80 15.51
N ALA A 165 -19.41 10.38 14.78
CA ALA A 165 -20.19 11.54 15.23
C ALA A 165 -21.08 11.24 16.45
N LEU A 166 -21.52 10.00 16.61
CA LEU A 166 -22.26 9.52 17.79
C LEU A 166 -21.36 9.17 18.99
N GLY A 167 -20.02 9.32 18.86
CA GLY A 167 -19.08 9.11 19.95
C GLY A 167 -18.63 7.65 20.18
N PHE A 168 -18.81 6.76 19.20
CA PHE A 168 -18.40 5.35 19.33
C PHE A 168 -16.87 5.13 19.25
N GLY A 169 -16.06 6.19 19.02
CA GLY A 169 -14.60 6.12 19.02
C GLY A 169 -14.05 5.05 18.05
N TYR A 170 -13.12 4.23 18.54
CA TYR A 170 -12.48 3.16 17.74
C TYR A 170 -13.45 2.12 17.15
N TRP A 171 -14.65 1.96 17.72
CA TRP A 171 -15.69 1.09 17.14
C TRP A 171 -16.17 1.59 15.78
N ALA A 172 -16.12 2.90 15.51
CA ALA A 172 -16.46 3.45 14.21
C ALA A 172 -15.50 2.93 13.12
N LEU A 173 -14.18 2.90 13.39
CA LEU A 173 -13.17 2.36 12.48
C LEU A 173 -13.28 0.85 12.32
N ALA A 174 -13.51 0.13 13.40
CA ALA A 174 -13.71 -1.32 13.37
C ALA A 174 -14.96 -1.69 12.55
N THR A 175 -16.05 -0.94 12.73
CA THR A 175 -17.28 -1.15 11.96
C THR A 175 -17.10 -0.77 10.50
N GLN A 176 -16.32 0.28 10.18
CA GLN A 176 -15.98 0.61 8.79
C GLN A 176 -15.34 -0.58 8.08
N TYR A 177 -14.33 -1.18 8.72
CA TYR A 177 -13.63 -2.34 8.16
C TYR A 177 -14.58 -3.53 7.94
N LEU A 178 -15.37 -3.88 8.95
CA LEU A 178 -16.29 -5.02 8.88
C LEU A 178 -17.44 -4.77 7.90
N ALA A 179 -18.02 -3.57 7.89
CA ALA A 179 -19.07 -3.19 6.95
C ALA A 179 -18.55 -3.19 5.50
N TYR A 180 -17.34 -2.69 5.26
CA TYR A 180 -16.73 -2.77 3.94
C TYR A 180 -16.66 -4.22 3.43
N ILE A 181 -16.15 -5.14 4.25
CA ILE A 181 -16.03 -6.55 3.87
C ILE A 181 -17.41 -7.15 3.64
N ALA A 182 -18.37 -6.93 4.54
CA ALA A 182 -19.70 -7.50 4.44
C ALA A 182 -20.45 -6.98 3.19
N ILE A 183 -20.47 -5.66 2.98
CA ILE A 183 -21.14 -5.04 1.82
C ILE A 183 -20.47 -5.48 0.53
N ASN A 184 -19.13 -5.48 0.46
CA ASN A 184 -18.41 -5.92 -0.73
C ASN A 184 -18.72 -7.39 -1.05
N THR A 185 -18.75 -8.27 -0.05
CA THR A 185 -19.10 -9.68 -0.22
C THR A 185 -20.53 -9.85 -0.71
N LEU A 186 -21.49 -9.14 -0.13
CA LEU A 186 -22.89 -9.18 -0.57
C LEU A 186 -23.03 -8.71 -2.03
N LEU A 187 -22.35 -7.64 -2.41
CA LEU A 187 -22.37 -7.14 -3.79
C LEU A 187 -21.68 -8.09 -4.77
N LEU A 188 -20.58 -8.75 -4.36
CA LEU A 188 -19.95 -9.81 -5.17
C LEU A 188 -20.93 -10.98 -5.40
N TRP A 189 -21.70 -11.36 -4.40
CA TRP A 189 -22.75 -12.37 -4.56
C TRP A 189 -23.88 -11.91 -5.47
N TYR A 190 -24.27 -10.65 -5.41
CA TYR A 190 -25.30 -10.10 -6.28
C TYR A 190 -24.90 -10.09 -7.75
N PHE A 191 -23.68 -9.65 -8.06
CA PHE A 191 -23.17 -9.51 -9.43
C PHE A 191 -22.55 -10.76 -10.03
N SER A 192 -22.09 -11.71 -9.21
CA SER A 192 -21.53 -12.97 -9.70
C SER A 192 -22.62 -13.92 -10.18
N GLU A 193 -22.44 -14.55 -11.33
CA GLU A 193 -23.30 -15.59 -11.83
C GLU A 193 -22.99 -16.96 -11.20
N TRP A 194 -21.75 -17.14 -10.71
CA TRP A 194 -21.34 -18.38 -10.09
C TRP A 194 -21.95 -18.55 -8.70
N ARG A 195 -22.44 -19.78 -8.43
CA ARG A 195 -23.00 -20.16 -7.12
C ARG A 195 -22.36 -21.46 -6.64
N PRO A 196 -22.07 -21.59 -5.33
CA PRO A 196 -21.54 -22.83 -4.77
C PRO A 196 -22.57 -23.97 -4.80
N THR A 197 -22.06 -25.19 -4.83
CA THR A 197 -22.81 -26.42 -4.65
C THR A 197 -22.34 -27.17 -3.41
N ILE A 198 -23.19 -28.02 -2.82
CA ILE A 198 -22.85 -28.75 -1.58
C ILE A 198 -21.84 -29.88 -1.85
N ARG A 199 -21.65 -30.27 -3.11
CA ARG A 199 -20.67 -31.33 -3.46
C ARG A 199 -19.24 -30.82 -3.34
N VAL A 200 -18.57 -31.18 -2.24
CA VAL A 200 -17.20 -30.72 -1.95
C VAL A 200 -16.20 -31.77 -2.43
N THR A 201 -15.22 -31.36 -3.22
CA THR A 201 -14.05 -32.16 -3.60
C THR A 201 -12.78 -31.38 -3.25
N PHE A 202 -11.87 -31.98 -2.47
CA PHE A 202 -10.63 -31.32 -2.06
C PHE A 202 -9.44 -31.54 -2.99
N GLU A 203 -9.61 -32.33 -4.05
CA GLU A 203 -8.57 -32.61 -5.04
C GLU A 203 -7.97 -31.33 -5.66
N PRO A 204 -8.79 -30.31 -6.07
CA PRO A 204 -8.25 -29.05 -6.59
C PRO A 204 -7.39 -28.30 -5.58
N ILE A 205 -7.74 -28.35 -4.29
CA ILE A 205 -6.96 -27.72 -3.21
C ILE A 205 -5.58 -28.35 -3.11
N ARG A 206 -5.49 -29.67 -3.10
CA ARG A 206 -4.21 -30.40 -3.03
C ARG A 206 -3.29 -30.04 -4.20
N ARG A 207 -3.83 -29.82 -5.38
CA ARG A 207 -3.08 -29.41 -6.59
C ARG A 207 -2.59 -27.97 -6.50
N LEU A 208 -3.39 -27.06 -5.95
CA LEU A 208 -3.06 -25.64 -5.84
C LEU A 208 -2.16 -25.32 -4.65
N PHE A 209 -2.21 -26.14 -3.59
CA PHE A 209 -1.56 -25.87 -2.30
C PHE A 209 -0.06 -25.57 -2.39
N PRO A 210 0.79 -26.34 -3.12
CA PRO A 210 2.24 -26.08 -3.15
C PRO A 210 2.61 -24.71 -3.72
N PHE A 211 1.86 -24.26 -4.73
CA PHE A 211 2.04 -22.95 -5.35
C PHE A 211 1.54 -21.84 -4.39
N SER A 212 0.35 -22.02 -3.85
CA SER A 212 -0.31 -21.07 -2.96
C SER A 212 0.48 -20.85 -1.67
N PHE A 213 1.04 -21.92 -1.10
CA PHE A 213 1.80 -21.86 0.15
C PHE A 213 3.07 -21.01 0.04
N LYS A 214 3.81 -21.12 -1.06
CA LYS A 214 5.03 -20.31 -1.28
C LYS A 214 4.70 -18.81 -1.36
N ILE A 215 3.64 -18.47 -2.09
CA ILE A 215 3.19 -17.06 -2.21
C ILE A 215 2.75 -16.54 -0.85
N MET A 216 1.97 -17.32 -0.12
CA MET A 216 1.45 -16.98 1.20
C MET A 216 2.58 -16.69 2.20
N VAL A 217 3.60 -17.54 2.28
CA VAL A 217 4.72 -17.35 3.21
C VAL A 217 5.46 -16.05 2.89
N SER A 218 5.76 -15.79 1.61
CA SER A 218 6.42 -14.54 1.20
C SER A 218 5.58 -13.31 1.54
N ALA A 219 4.27 -13.39 1.32
CA ALA A 219 3.35 -12.30 1.64
C ALA A 219 3.29 -12.03 3.15
N ILE A 220 3.23 -13.06 3.99
CA ILE A 220 3.22 -12.91 5.46
C ILE A 220 4.47 -12.16 5.94
N PHE A 221 5.67 -12.54 5.50
CA PHE A 221 6.90 -11.83 5.89
C PHE A 221 6.89 -10.36 5.44
N THR A 222 6.39 -10.09 4.25
CA THR A 222 6.24 -8.72 3.76
C THR A 222 5.29 -7.92 4.66
N GLN A 223 4.17 -8.51 5.06
CA GLN A 223 3.21 -7.84 5.94
C GLN A 223 3.76 -7.63 7.35
N VAL A 224 4.49 -8.60 7.89
CA VAL A 224 5.18 -8.42 9.18
C VAL A 224 6.09 -7.20 9.12
N ASN A 225 6.92 -7.06 8.08
CA ASN A 225 7.82 -5.92 7.93
C ASN A 225 7.08 -4.58 7.82
N ASN A 226 5.94 -4.56 7.14
CA ASN A 226 5.14 -3.34 6.98
C ASN A 226 4.45 -2.89 8.28
N TYR A 227 4.09 -3.83 9.16
CA TYR A 227 3.33 -3.53 10.38
C TYR A 227 4.14 -3.68 11.68
N ILE A 228 5.43 -4.01 11.59
CA ILE A 228 6.29 -4.23 12.76
C ILE A 228 6.36 -3.00 13.67
N MET A 229 6.38 -1.80 13.10
CA MET A 229 6.37 -0.55 13.88
C MET A 229 5.08 -0.41 14.69
N ASN A 230 3.91 -0.68 14.09
CA ASN A 230 2.64 -0.63 14.82
C ASN A 230 2.60 -1.64 15.97
N LEU A 231 3.17 -2.85 15.75
CA LEU A 231 3.25 -3.89 16.77
C LEU A 231 4.11 -3.45 17.95
N LEU A 232 5.32 -2.97 17.69
CA LEU A 232 6.28 -2.59 18.74
C LEU A 232 5.88 -1.28 19.43
N LEU A 233 5.41 -0.28 18.68
CA LEU A 233 4.91 0.95 19.29
C LEU A 233 3.68 0.69 20.17
N GLY A 234 2.78 -0.19 19.74
CA GLY A 234 1.64 -0.59 20.53
C GLY A 234 2.02 -1.23 21.86
N HIS A 235 3.03 -2.11 21.85
CA HIS A 235 3.53 -2.77 23.03
C HIS A 235 4.24 -1.83 24.01
N TYR A 236 5.18 -1.01 23.50
CA TYR A 236 6.05 -0.18 24.35
C TYR A 236 5.48 1.19 24.70
N TYR A 237 4.64 1.78 23.84
CA TYR A 237 4.18 3.17 23.97
C TYR A 237 2.67 3.35 23.97
N GLY A 238 1.91 2.27 23.84
CA GLY A 238 0.44 2.27 23.91
C GLY A 238 -0.25 2.80 22.67
N GLU A 239 -1.58 2.88 22.76
CA GLU A 239 -2.47 3.14 21.64
C GLU A 239 -2.31 4.56 21.07
N THR A 240 -2.19 5.60 21.89
CA THR A 240 -2.12 6.99 21.45
C THR A 240 -0.92 7.24 20.55
N ASN A 241 0.25 6.76 20.95
CA ASN A 241 1.48 6.92 20.19
C ASN A 241 1.48 6.09 18.90
N THR A 242 0.92 4.89 18.95
CA THR A 242 0.70 4.04 17.77
C THR A 242 -0.25 4.71 16.79
N GLY A 243 -1.31 5.37 17.27
CA GLY A 243 -2.24 6.13 16.45
C GLY A 243 -1.58 7.31 15.74
N HIS A 244 -0.75 8.07 16.43
CA HIS A 244 0.01 9.17 15.82
C HIS A 244 0.97 8.68 14.73
N TYR A 245 1.73 7.62 15.01
CA TYR A 245 2.60 7.00 14.01
C TYR A 245 1.79 6.48 12.80
N ASN A 246 0.72 5.74 13.07
CA ASN A 246 -0.12 5.17 12.02
C ASN A 246 -0.71 6.26 11.12
N GLN A 247 -1.15 7.37 11.67
CA GLN A 247 -1.68 8.49 10.90
C GLN A 247 -0.60 9.14 10.03
N ALA A 248 0.59 9.38 10.56
CA ALA A 248 1.72 9.89 9.78
C ALA A 248 2.12 8.91 8.65
N TYR A 249 2.17 7.62 8.95
CA TYR A 249 2.45 6.58 7.97
C TYR A 249 1.38 6.51 6.87
N LEU A 250 0.10 6.63 7.21
CA LEU A 250 -1.00 6.63 6.24
C LEU A 250 -0.85 7.76 5.21
N TRP A 251 -0.49 8.98 5.62
CA TRP A 251 -0.29 10.10 4.70
C TRP A 251 0.93 9.90 3.79
N SER A 252 2.06 9.49 4.35
CA SER A 252 3.25 9.15 3.57
C SER A 252 2.96 7.99 2.59
N SER A 253 2.27 6.95 3.06
CA SER A 253 1.99 5.76 2.25
C SER A 253 1.07 6.03 1.06
N LYS A 254 0.08 6.92 1.18
CA LYS A 254 -0.76 7.33 0.04
C LYS A 254 0.07 7.89 -1.10
N CYS A 255 1.10 8.69 -0.80
CA CYS A 255 1.99 9.27 -1.79
C CYS A 255 2.90 8.21 -2.45
N PHE A 256 3.62 7.42 -1.67
CA PHE A 256 4.54 6.45 -2.28
C PHE A 256 3.81 5.28 -2.97
N LEU A 257 2.64 4.86 -2.50
CA LEU A 257 1.82 3.86 -3.18
C LEU A 257 1.24 4.39 -4.50
N LEU A 258 0.90 5.68 -4.58
CA LEU A 258 0.48 6.29 -5.85
C LEU A 258 1.58 6.13 -6.90
N VAL A 259 2.81 6.50 -6.58
CA VAL A 259 3.97 6.37 -7.47
C VAL A 259 4.26 4.89 -7.79
N GLY A 260 4.27 4.03 -6.77
CA GLY A 260 4.51 2.59 -6.94
C GLY A 260 3.46 1.91 -7.83
N ASN A 261 2.19 2.22 -7.65
CA ASN A 261 1.11 1.65 -8.47
C ASN A 261 1.16 2.11 -9.94
N MET A 262 1.61 3.36 -10.20
CA MET A 262 1.85 3.82 -11.58
C MET A 262 2.94 2.97 -12.26
N MET A 263 3.98 2.59 -11.53
CA MET A 263 5.08 1.77 -12.08
C MET A 263 4.65 0.31 -12.27
N ARG A 264 3.99 -0.31 -11.31
CA ARG A 264 3.54 -1.71 -11.38
C ARG A 264 2.65 -2.05 -12.57
N GLN A 265 1.96 -1.09 -13.14
CA GLN A 265 1.15 -1.30 -14.36
C GLN A 265 2.01 -1.56 -15.62
N VAL A 266 3.28 -1.19 -15.59
CA VAL A 266 4.19 -1.24 -16.73
C VAL A 266 5.34 -2.21 -16.49
N ASP A 267 5.89 -2.25 -15.27
CA ASP A 267 7.14 -2.94 -14.94
C ASP A 267 7.08 -4.45 -15.14
N GLN A 268 6.11 -5.15 -14.54
CA GLN A 268 6.01 -6.61 -14.66
C GLN A 268 5.86 -7.07 -16.10
N THR A 269 4.99 -6.40 -16.86
CA THR A 269 4.74 -6.78 -18.25
C THR A 269 5.96 -6.56 -19.14
N VAL A 270 6.65 -5.44 -18.95
CA VAL A 270 7.80 -5.06 -19.77
C VAL A 270 9.06 -5.80 -19.36
N LEU A 271 9.34 -5.92 -18.04
CA LEU A 271 10.55 -6.59 -17.55
C LEU A 271 10.52 -8.09 -17.81
N VAL A 272 9.37 -8.75 -17.67
CA VAL A 272 9.22 -10.19 -17.98
C VAL A 272 9.30 -10.41 -19.49
N GLY A 273 8.68 -9.53 -20.29
CA GLY A 273 8.71 -9.63 -21.78
C GLY A 273 10.10 -9.44 -22.39
N LEU A 274 11.05 -8.84 -21.65
CA LEU A 274 12.42 -8.58 -22.09
C LEU A 274 13.45 -9.49 -21.39
N HIS A 275 13.02 -10.59 -20.79
CA HIS A 275 13.90 -11.48 -20.01
C HIS A 275 15.14 -11.94 -20.79
N ASP A 276 14.98 -12.27 -22.06
CA ASP A 276 16.05 -12.75 -22.94
C ASP A 276 16.91 -11.63 -23.54
N GLU A 277 16.48 -10.35 -23.42
CA GLU A 277 17.16 -9.17 -23.93
C GLU A 277 17.77 -8.33 -22.79
N ARG A 278 18.78 -8.87 -22.10
CA ARG A 278 19.34 -8.30 -20.86
C ARG A 278 19.73 -6.83 -20.93
N GLU A 279 20.36 -6.38 -22.03
CA GLU A 279 20.77 -4.98 -22.19
C GLU A 279 19.56 -4.05 -22.31
N ARG A 280 18.56 -4.47 -23.07
CA ARG A 280 17.32 -3.72 -23.26
C ARG A 280 16.50 -3.67 -21.98
N GLN A 281 16.43 -4.78 -21.27
CA GLN A 281 15.77 -4.86 -19.97
C GLN A 281 16.42 -3.91 -18.94
N LEU A 282 17.77 -3.87 -18.88
CA LEU A 282 18.49 -2.94 -18.03
C LEU A 282 18.24 -1.47 -18.41
N MET A 283 18.22 -1.16 -19.73
CA MET A 283 17.95 0.19 -20.21
C MET A 283 16.55 0.65 -19.79
N VAL A 284 15.55 -0.22 -19.90
CA VAL A 284 14.17 0.06 -19.47
C VAL A 284 14.10 0.24 -17.97
N LEU A 285 14.71 -0.66 -17.17
CA LEU A 285 14.76 -0.53 -15.72
C LEU A 285 15.37 0.82 -15.28
N ARG A 286 16.49 1.23 -15.89
CA ARG A 286 17.12 2.53 -15.62
C ARG A 286 16.21 3.71 -15.94
N LYS A 287 15.45 3.63 -17.03
CA LYS A 287 14.48 4.65 -17.40
C LYS A 287 13.35 4.72 -16.35
N MET A 288 12.85 3.58 -15.88
CA MET A 288 11.83 3.49 -14.85
C MET A 288 12.34 4.05 -13.51
N VAL A 289 13.56 3.70 -13.10
CA VAL A 289 14.20 4.24 -11.89
C VAL A 289 14.30 5.76 -11.94
N ARG A 290 14.76 6.35 -13.07
CA ARG A 290 14.83 7.82 -13.25
C ARG A 290 13.46 8.48 -13.18
N PHE A 291 12.46 7.90 -13.85
CA PHE A 291 11.10 8.43 -13.85
C PHE A 291 10.48 8.38 -12.42
N THR A 292 10.67 7.26 -11.73
CA THR A 292 10.22 7.09 -10.34
C THR A 292 10.89 8.10 -9.42
N ALA A 293 12.20 8.27 -9.51
CA ALA A 293 12.95 9.24 -8.72
C ALA A 293 12.50 10.68 -9.00
N PHE A 294 12.27 11.03 -10.28
CA PHE A 294 11.79 12.35 -10.70
C PHE A 294 10.45 12.74 -10.06
N ILE A 295 9.56 11.78 -9.79
CA ILE A 295 8.24 12.02 -9.16
C ILE A 295 8.28 11.83 -7.65
N ALA A 296 8.87 10.72 -7.17
CA ALA A 296 8.81 10.33 -5.76
C ALA A 296 9.51 11.32 -4.83
N PHE A 297 10.73 11.77 -5.18
CA PHE A 297 11.47 12.67 -4.31
C PHE A 297 10.80 14.03 -4.11
N PRO A 298 10.42 14.79 -5.16
CA PRO A 298 9.78 16.08 -4.92
C PRO A 298 8.41 15.94 -4.25
N MET A 299 7.65 14.89 -4.55
CA MET A 299 6.33 14.66 -3.95
C MET A 299 6.44 14.37 -2.45
N LEU A 300 7.33 13.47 -2.04
CA LEU A 300 7.46 13.06 -0.64
C LEU A 300 8.27 14.04 0.19
N PHE A 301 9.34 14.60 -0.35
CA PHE A 301 10.08 15.69 0.34
C PHE A 301 9.22 16.94 0.46
N GLY A 302 8.39 17.24 -0.56
CA GLY A 302 7.40 18.31 -0.51
C GLY A 302 6.35 18.08 0.59
N LEU A 303 5.80 16.86 0.69
CA LEU A 303 4.89 16.53 1.78
C LEU A 303 5.58 16.63 3.15
N GLY A 304 6.86 16.23 3.24
CA GLY A 304 7.68 16.40 4.44
C GLY A 304 7.87 17.86 4.83
N LEU A 305 8.10 18.76 3.85
CA LEU A 305 8.24 20.20 4.08
C LEU A 305 6.95 20.84 4.62
N VAL A 306 5.80 20.44 4.08
CA VAL A 306 4.48 21.00 4.46
C VAL A 306 3.76 20.15 5.50
N SER A 307 4.44 19.20 6.15
CA SER A 307 3.84 18.24 7.06
C SER A 307 3.02 18.87 8.18
N HIS A 308 3.54 19.93 8.80
CA HIS A 308 2.87 20.61 9.89
C HIS A 308 1.60 21.31 9.41
N GLU A 309 1.70 22.19 8.42
CA GLU A 309 0.58 22.94 7.88
C GLU A 309 -0.48 22.02 7.30
N PHE A 310 -0.05 21.01 6.53
CA PHE A 310 -0.95 20.06 5.93
C PHE A 310 -1.75 19.26 6.98
N ILE A 311 -1.10 18.72 7.99
CA ILE A 311 -1.77 17.93 9.03
C ILE A 311 -2.72 18.79 9.85
N ILE A 312 -2.26 19.98 10.31
CA ILE A 312 -3.09 20.87 11.14
C ILE A 312 -4.33 21.34 10.37
N LEU A 313 -4.16 21.78 9.13
CA LEU A 313 -5.27 22.27 8.31
C LEU A 313 -6.21 21.15 7.87
N ALA A 314 -5.69 19.97 7.54
CA ALA A 314 -6.50 18.86 7.09
C ALA A 314 -7.27 18.18 8.24
N ILE A 315 -6.57 17.82 9.32
CA ILE A 315 -7.13 16.92 10.36
C ILE A 315 -7.12 17.52 11.78
N GLY A 316 -6.46 18.68 12.00
CA GLY A 316 -6.53 19.46 13.25
C GLY A 316 -5.30 19.33 14.13
N GLU A 317 -5.20 20.27 15.11
CA GLU A 317 -4.04 20.43 16.00
C GLU A 317 -3.74 19.23 16.88
N LYS A 318 -4.74 18.41 17.23
CA LYS A 318 -4.55 17.19 18.01
C LYS A 318 -3.58 16.19 17.35
N TRP A 319 -3.27 16.36 16.06
CA TRP A 319 -2.35 15.52 15.29
C TRP A 319 -0.94 16.11 15.15
N THR A 320 -0.60 17.15 15.93
CA THR A 320 0.73 17.81 15.87
C THR A 320 1.89 16.81 16.00
N PHE A 321 1.75 15.80 16.88
CA PHE A 321 2.77 14.77 17.02
C PHE A 321 2.89 13.89 15.74
N SER A 322 1.78 13.61 15.05
CA SER A 322 1.83 12.95 13.73
C SER A 322 2.53 13.82 12.68
N ALA A 323 2.28 15.14 12.71
CA ALA A 323 2.94 16.08 11.81
C ALA A 323 4.46 16.09 11.98
N SER A 324 4.96 15.95 13.20
CA SER A 324 6.39 15.91 13.50
C SER A 324 7.08 14.59 13.10
N LEU A 325 6.35 13.47 13.04
CA LEU A 325 6.85 12.18 12.55
C LEU A 325 6.83 12.07 11.02
N LEU A 326 5.91 12.78 10.36
CA LEU A 326 5.66 12.67 8.93
C LEU A 326 6.89 12.94 8.04
N PRO A 327 7.77 13.93 8.32
CA PRO A 327 8.96 14.17 7.50
C PRO A 327 9.90 12.97 7.42
N TYR A 328 10.12 12.25 8.52
CA TYR A 328 10.97 11.06 8.55
C TYR A 328 10.36 9.92 7.74
N LEU A 329 9.04 9.74 7.84
CA LEU A 329 8.32 8.73 7.07
C LEU A 329 8.23 9.09 5.58
N CYS A 330 8.20 10.37 5.23
CA CYS A 330 8.29 10.83 3.86
C CYS A 330 9.69 10.59 3.27
N LEU A 331 10.75 10.77 4.08
CA LEU A 331 12.11 10.44 3.66
C LEU A 331 12.23 8.94 3.35
N CYS A 332 11.74 8.06 4.21
CA CYS A 332 11.65 6.62 3.95
C CYS A 332 10.81 6.34 2.69
N GLY A 333 9.61 6.92 2.62
CA GLY A 333 8.63 6.72 1.56
C GLY A 333 9.15 7.09 0.17
N ALA A 334 10.06 8.07 0.04
CA ALA A 334 10.65 8.46 -1.23
C ALA A 334 11.48 7.34 -1.89
N PHE A 335 12.01 6.43 -1.10
CA PHE A 335 12.79 5.28 -1.57
C PHE A 335 11.93 4.02 -1.80
N MET A 336 10.73 3.93 -1.24
CA MET A 336 9.86 2.75 -1.35
C MET A 336 9.48 2.37 -2.79
N PRO A 337 9.11 3.29 -3.70
CA PRO A 337 8.85 2.94 -5.09
C PRO A 337 10.10 2.42 -5.82
N LEU A 338 11.30 2.89 -5.46
CA LEU A 338 12.56 2.38 -6.00
C LEU A 338 12.84 0.95 -5.51
N THR A 339 12.57 0.68 -4.24
CA THR A 339 12.63 -0.68 -3.66
C THR A 339 11.73 -1.62 -4.45
N THR A 340 10.48 -1.21 -4.73
CA THR A 340 9.53 -2.01 -5.52
C THR A 340 10.10 -2.35 -6.90
N LEU A 341 10.64 -1.37 -7.64
CA LEU A 341 11.24 -1.61 -8.96
C LEU A 341 12.42 -2.58 -8.92
N LEU A 342 13.30 -2.45 -7.92
CA LEU A 342 14.46 -3.36 -7.78
C LEU A 342 14.02 -4.77 -7.42
N THR A 343 13.02 -4.93 -6.55
CA THR A 343 12.48 -6.24 -6.18
C THR A 343 11.75 -6.90 -7.34
N ASP A 344 10.95 -6.15 -8.11
CA ASP A 344 10.25 -6.65 -9.29
C ASP A 344 11.26 -7.06 -10.40
N ALA A 345 12.37 -6.32 -10.54
CA ALA A 345 13.47 -6.71 -11.42
C ALA A 345 14.13 -8.04 -10.98
N ILE A 346 14.34 -8.28 -9.68
CA ILE A 346 14.87 -9.54 -9.15
C ILE A 346 13.89 -10.70 -9.41
N ILE A 347 12.60 -10.46 -9.18
CA ILE A 347 11.53 -11.46 -9.40
C ILE A 347 11.42 -11.79 -10.90
N SER A 348 11.57 -10.81 -11.80
CA SER A 348 11.57 -11.03 -13.26
C SER A 348 12.71 -11.94 -13.74
N GLN A 349 13.79 -12.06 -12.96
CA GLN A 349 14.90 -13.00 -13.19
C GLN A 349 14.66 -14.39 -12.55
N HIS A 350 13.41 -14.72 -12.21
CA HIS A 350 13.03 -15.97 -11.53
C HIS A 350 13.74 -16.24 -10.20
N ARG A 351 14.25 -15.19 -9.53
CA ARG A 351 14.98 -15.27 -8.25
C ARG A 351 14.14 -14.82 -7.07
N SER A 352 12.93 -15.38 -6.95
CA SER A 352 12.04 -15.15 -5.79
C SER A 352 12.64 -15.65 -4.46
N ASP A 353 13.64 -16.55 -4.52
CA ASP A 353 14.43 -16.98 -3.37
C ASP A 353 15.19 -15.81 -2.72
N ILE A 354 15.85 -14.97 -3.52
CA ILE A 354 16.55 -13.78 -3.04
C ILE A 354 15.56 -12.80 -2.38
N TYR A 355 14.39 -12.60 -3.03
CA TYR A 355 13.35 -11.74 -2.48
C TYR A 355 12.91 -12.21 -1.09
N LEU A 356 12.59 -13.50 -0.95
CA LEU A 356 12.13 -14.08 0.32
C LEU A 356 13.19 -13.91 1.42
N TRP A 357 14.42 -14.39 1.18
CA TRP A 357 15.48 -14.34 2.19
C TRP A 357 15.86 -12.91 2.58
N SER A 358 16.00 -12.01 1.62
CA SER A 358 16.29 -10.60 1.89
C SER A 358 15.20 -9.91 2.71
N THR A 359 13.92 -10.22 2.42
CA THR A 359 12.77 -9.70 3.18
C THR A 359 12.76 -10.23 4.62
N MET A 360 13.08 -11.51 4.81
CA MET A 360 13.18 -12.11 6.15
C MET A 360 14.33 -11.48 6.97
N VAL A 361 15.49 -11.33 6.36
CA VAL A 361 16.66 -10.72 7.05
C VAL A 361 16.36 -9.27 7.42
N LEU A 362 15.73 -8.50 6.52
CA LEU A 362 15.28 -7.13 6.82
C LEU A 362 14.36 -7.11 8.04
N GLY A 363 13.35 -7.99 8.07
CA GLY A 363 12.41 -8.05 9.20
C GLY A 363 13.08 -8.39 10.52
N ILE A 364 14.00 -9.35 10.53
CA ILE A 364 14.77 -9.69 11.73
C ILE A 364 15.61 -8.50 12.20
N LEU A 365 16.29 -7.81 11.28
CA LEU A 365 17.09 -6.63 11.61
C LEU A 365 16.23 -5.47 12.11
N GLN A 366 15.03 -5.27 11.53
CA GLN A 366 14.07 -4.28 12.03
C GLN A 366 13.67 -4.59 13.47
N ILE A 367 13.32 -5.85 13.79
CA ILE A 367 12.97 -6.24 15.16
C ILE A 367 14.12 -5.98 16.12
N ILE A 368 15.32 -6.45 15.81
CA ILE A 368 16.50 -6.28 16.66
C ILE A 368 16.77 -4.79 16.91
N LEU A 369 16.77 -4.00 15.83
CA LEU A 369 17.05 -2.57 15.90
C LEU A 369 16.01 -1.82 16.74
N LEU A 370 14.73 -2.08 16.49
CA LEU A 370 13.64 -1.37 17.16
C LEU A 370 13.50 -1.80 18.64
N VAL A 371 13.68 -3.09 18.93
CA VAL A 371 13.72 -3.60 20.32
C VAL A 371 14.94 -3.06 21.06
N GLY A 372 16.09 -2.85 20.39
CA GLY A 372 17.27 -2.24 21.01
C GLY A 372 17.12 -0.74 21.31
N LEU A 373 16.26 -0.05 20.57
CA LEU A 373 16.10 1.41 20.66
C LEU A 373 14.84 1.89 21.40
N TRP A 374 13.99 1.01 21.89
CA TRP A 374 12.73 1.42 22.48
C TRP A 374 12.89 2.39 23.69
N HIS A 375 13.98 2.27 24.46
CA HIS A 375 14.29 3.19 25.56
C HIS A 375 14.64 4.63 25.13
N GLN A 376 15.03 4.82 23.85
CA GLN A 376 15.46 6.13 23.33
C GLN A 376 14.30 6.98 22.78
N GLY A 377 13.08 6.44 22.81
CA GLY A 377 11.89 7.16 22.38
C GLY A 377 11.47 6.88 20.92
N ILE A 378 10.26 7.31 20.58
CA ILE A 378 9.62 7.03 19.31
C ILE A 378 10.39 7.62 18.13
N TYR A 379 10.93 8.83 18.28
CA TYR A 379 11.74 9.47 17.23
C TYR A 379 12.96 8.64 16.85
N ALA A 380 13.68 8.11 17.85
CA ALA A 380 14.84 7.25 17.59
C ALA A 380 14.44 5.99 16.82
N MET A 381 13.31 5.35 17.19
CA MET A 381 12.78 4.19 16.50
C MET A 381 12.39 4.53 15.05
N VAL A 382 11.67 5.62 14.81
CA VAL A 382 11.25 6.04 13.46
C VAL A 382 12.43 6.41 12.59
N ILE A 383 13.42 7.13 13.12
CA ILE A 383 14.65 7.48 12.39
C ILE A 383 15.45 6.22 12.05
N ALA A 384 15.66 5.33 13.01
CA ALA A 384 16.39 4.09 12.78
C ALA A 384 15.70 3.18 11.77
N TYR A 385 14.37 3.05 11.84
CA TYR A 385 13.57 2.34 10.86
C TYR A 385 13.74 2.95 9.46
N THR A 386 13.66 4.28 9.35
CA THR A 386 13.85 5.02 8.10
C THR A 386 15.24 4.76 7.51
N LEU A 387 16.29 4.92 8.30
CA LEU A 387 17.67 4.70 7.86
C LEU A 387 17.91 3.26 7.43
N LEU A 388 17.43 2.28 8.20
CA LEU A 388 17.56 0.87 7.83
C LEU A 388 16.89 0.56 6.49
N ASN A 389 15.67 1.06 6.25
CA ASN A 389 14.98 0.85 4.98
C ASN A 389 15.70 1.53 3.80
N ILE A 390 16.27 2.73 3.99
CA ILE A 390 17.06 3.41 2.96
C ILE A 390 18.35 2.63 2.65
N VAL A 391 19.06 2.18 3.68
CA VAL A 391 20.27 1.33 3.51
C VAL A 391 19.90 0.03 2.79
N TRP A 392 18.73 -0.53 3.09
CA TRP A 392 18.29 -1.78 2.45
C TRP A 392 18.02 -1.67 0.94
N VAL A 393 17.77 -0.46 0.43
CA VAL A 393 17.73 -0.21 -1.03
C VAL A 393 19.05 -0.62 -1.71
N PHE A 394 20.19 -0.37 -1.05
CA PHE A 394 21.50 -0.78 -1.58
C PHE A 394 21.72 -2.30 -1.54
N VAL A 395 21.08 -3.00 -0.61
CA VAL A 395 21.07 -4.47 -0.59
C VAL A 395 20.28 -5.00 -1.80
N TRP A 396 19.08 -4.45 -2.07
CA TRP A 396 18.31 -4.79 -3.27
C TRP A 396 19.07 -4.45 -4.55
N HIS A 397 19.70 -3.28 -4.59
CA HIS A 397 20.55 -2.88 -5.71
C HIS A 397 21.73 -3.85 -5.92
N PHE A 398 22.38 -4.33 -4.85
CA PHE A 398 23.49 -5.30 -4.95
C PHE A 398 23.03 -6.59 -5.67
N PHE A 399 21.88 -7.12 -5.34
CA PHE A 399 21.34 -8.29 -6.05
C PHE A 399 20.95 -7.97 -7.50
N THR A 400 20.37 -6.80 -7.74
CA THR A 400 20.05 -6.35 -9.10
C THR A 400 21.34 -6.17 -9.93
N TYR A 401 22.41 -5.66 -9.34
CA TYR A 401 23.72 -5.60 -9.99
C TYR A 401 24.22 -7.00 -10.36
N ARG A 402 24.16 -7.95 -9.45
CA ARG A 402 24.59 -9.34 -9.71
C ARG A 402 23.82 -10.00 -10.83
N LEU A 403 22.52 -9.76 -10.90
CA LEU A 403 21.62 -10.41 -11.87
C LEU A 403 21.61 -9.71 -13.23
N MET A 404 21.58 -8.38 -13.24
CA MET A 404 21.37 -7.59 -14.46
C MET A 404 22.55 -6.71 -14.87
N GLY A 405 23.58 -6.58 -14.03
CA GLY A 405 24.75 -5.74 -14.31
C GLY A 405 24.53 -4.24 -14.06
N TYR A 406 23.49 -3.85 -13.33
CA TYR A 406 23.21 -2.46 -13.00
C TYR A 406 24.23 -1.90 -11.99
N ARG A 407 25.28 -1.23 -12.50
CA ARG A 407 26.39 -0.71 -11.68
C ARG A 407 25.92 0.36 -10.69
N LEU A 408 26.49 0.38 -9.47
CA LEU A 408 26.13 1.33 -8.41
C LEU A 408 26.27 2.79 -8.84
N LEU A 409 27.36 3.14 -9.52
CA LEU A 409 27.55 4.50 -10.03
C LEU A 409 26.48 4.92 -11.03
N ALA A 410 25.98 3.99 -11.85
CA ALA A 410 24.88 4.26 -12.78
C ALA A 410 23.56 4.45 -12.02
N PHE A 411 23.30 3.62 -11.01
CA PHE A 411 22.13 3.76 -10.13
C PHE A 411 22.12 5.10 -9.39
N LEU A 412 23.26 5.48 -8.80
CA LEU A 412 23.37 6.78 -8.13
C LEU A 412 23.20 7.94 -9.11
N LYS A 413 23.78 7.87 -10.32
CA LYS A 413 23.56 8.88 -11.36
C LYS A 413 22.12 8.98 -11.82
N ASP A 414 21.37 7.88 -11.76
CA ASP A 414 19.97 7.84 -12.15
C ASP A 414 19.02 8.39 -11.04
N ILE A 415 19.47 8.46 -9.75
CA ILE A 415 18.64 8.87 -8.61
C ILE A 415 19.07 10.23 -8.02
N MET A 416 20.38 10.39 -7.76
CA MET A 416 20.92 11.52 -6.97
C MET A 416 20.59 12.90 -7.54
N PRO A 417 20.57 13.14 -8.86
CA PRO A 417 20.19 14.44 -9.39
C PRO A 417 18.78 14.86 -8.96
N PHE A 418 17.84 13.93 -8.91
CA PHE A 418 16.46 14.20 -8.53
C PHE A 418 16.31 14.35 -7.00
N ALA A 419 16.96 13.46 -6.24
CA ALA A 419 16.94 13.51 -4.77
C ALA A 419 17.59 14.79 -4.24
N PHE A 420 18.80 15.12 -4.74
CA PHE A 420 19.53 16.31 -4.33
C PHE A 420 18.80 17.59 -4.72
N THR A 421 18.31 17.70 -5.97
CA THR A 421 17.53 18.85 -6.40
C THR A 421 16.26 19.01 -5.57
N ALA A 422 15.52 17.92 -5.31
CA ALA A 422 14.34 17.99 -4.45
C ALA A 422 14.70 18.47 -3.04
N ALA A 423 15.76 17.94 -2.42
CA ALA A 423 16.20 18.36 -1.10
C ALA A 423 16.57 19.86 -1.07
N VAL A 424 17.39 20.33 -2.00
CA VAL A 424 17.79 21.74 -2.09
C VAL A 424 16.58 22.66 -2.31
N VAL A 425 15.70 22.30 -3.22
CA VAL A 425 14.46 23.06 -3.48
C VAL A 425 13.59 23.15 -2.22
N MET A 426 13.44 22.07 -1.46
CA MET A 426 12.65 22.10 -0.22
C MET A 426 13.30 22.97 0.86
N VAL A 427 14.63 22.90 1.02
CA VAL A 427 15.36 23.76 1.96
C VAL A 427 15.21 25.23 1.56
N VAL A 428 15.45 25.59 0.30
CA VAL A 428 15.29 26.96 -0.20
C VAL A 428 13.86 27.47 0.00
N THR A 429 12.86 26.64 -0.37
CA THR A 429 11.44 26.99 -0.17
C THR A 429 11.13 27.23 1.29
N GLY A 430 11.64 26.38 2.20
CA GLY A 430 11.47 26.57 3.65
C GLY A 430 12.01 27.91 4.13
N PHE A 431 13.23 28.28 3.70
CA PHE A 431 13.84 29.59 4.05
C PHE A 431 13.05 30.80 3.50
N VAL A 432 12.64 30.72 2.22
CA VAL A 432 11.91 31.83 1.58
C VAL A 432 10.55 32.07 2.21
N THR A 433 9.91 31.00 2.71
CA THR A 433 8.55 31.06 3.26
C THR A 433 8.48 31.19 4.79
N GLN A 434 9.63 31.24 5.48
CA GLN A 434 9.65 31.19 6.96
C GLN A 434 8.93 32.36 7.63
N SER A 435 8.81 33.52 6.94
CA SER A 435 8.17 34.74 7.45
C SER A 435 6.65 34.76 7.27
N ILE A 436 6.04 33.70 6.71
CA ILE A 436 4.60 33.69 6.47
C ILE A 436 3.92 33.04 7.68
N GLU A 437 3.16 33.82 8.44
CA GLU A 437 2.46 33.37 9.65
C GLU A 437 1.14 32.62 9.35
N ASN A 438 0.43 33.01 8.28
CA ASN A 438 -0.84 32.39 7.95
C ASN A 438 -0.63 30.98 7.38
N LEU A 439 -1.14 29.94 8.07
CA LEU A 439 -0.95 28.54 7.72
C LEU A 439 -1.45 28.17 6.31
N TRP A 440 -2.58 28.75 5.87
CA TRP A 440 -3.11 28.51 4.52
C TRP A 440 -2.21 29.10 3.44
N LEU A 441 -1.78 30.35 3.66
CA LEU A 441 -0.89 31.02 2.73
C LEU A 441 0.49 30.34 2.71
N LEU A 442 0.98 29.88 3.87
CA LEU A 442 2.23 29.17 4.01
C LEU A 442 2.19 27.83 3.26
N LEU A 443 1.12 27.05 3.43
CA LEU A 443 0.92 25.79 2.70
C LEU A 443 0.91 26.00 1.19
N LEU A 444 0.08 26.93 0.71
CA LEU A 444 -0.05 27.20 -0.72
C LEU A 444 1.24 27.74 -1.33
N SER A 445 1.90 28.70 -0.65
CA SER A 445 3.16 29.26 -1.13
C SER A 445 4.27 28.22 -1.17
N ARG A 446 4.40 27.36 -0.15
CA ARG A 446 5.38 26.26 -0.15
C ARG A 446 5.16 25.30 -1.32
N VAL A 447 3.92 24.87 -1.55
CA VAL A 447 3.59 23.94 -2.64
C VAL A 447 3.90 24.59 -4.01
N VAL A 448 3.45 25.84 -4.23
CA VAL A 448 3.65 26.51 -5.52
C VAL A 448 5.13 26.82 -5.76
N ILE A 449 5.82 27.40 -4.78
CA ILE A 449 7.25 27.77 -4.91
C ILE A 449 8.09 26.51 -5.13
N ALA A 450 7.88 25.44 -4.34
CA ALA A 450 8.61 24.19 -4.51
C ALA A 450 8.38 23.56 -5.90
N ALA A 451 7.13 23.55 -6.39
CA ALA A 451 6.82 23.02 -7.70
C ALA A 451 7.47 23.82 -8.84
N VAL A 452 7.38 25.16 -8.78
CA VAL A 452 7.99 26.04 -9.76
C VAL A 452 9.51 25.97 -9.74
N LEU A 453 10.14 26.01 -8.56
CA LEU A 453 11.59 25.90 -8.44
C LEU A 453 12.09 24.53 -8.95
N TYR A 454 11.45 23.44 -8.54
CA TYR A 454 11.83 22.10 -9.02
C TYR A 454 11.72 22.00 -10.55
N TYR A 455 10.62 22.49 -11.13
CA TYR A 455 10.43 22.53 -12.57
C TYR A 455 11.51 23.37 -13.26
N CYS A 456 11.81 24.56 -12.77
CA CYS A 456 12.82 25.47 -13.34
C CYS A 456 14.22 24.83 -13.31
N VAL A 457 14.62 24.27 -12.14
CA VAL A 457 15.93 23.62 -12.00
C VAL A 457 16.04 22.41 -12.94
N MET A 458 15.02 21.57 -13.03
CA MET A 458 15.00 20.40 -13.93
C MET A 458 15.03 20.82 -15.40
N ARG A 459 14.41 21.93 -15.75
CA ARG A 459 14.44 22.48 -17.11
C ARG A 459 15.81 23.02 -17.47
N ILE A 460 16.45 23.77 -16.56
CA ILE A 460 17.80 24.33 -16.74
C ILE A 460 18.83 23.20 -16.82
N ALA A 461 18.71 22.19 -15.94
CA ALA A 461 19.56 21.00 -15.94
C ALA A 461 19.36 20.10 -17.19
N GLY A 462 18.39 20.41 -18.05
CA GLY A 462 18.14 19.67 -19.28
C GLY A 462 17.64 18.24 -19.07
N ALA A 463 16.94 17.97 -17.95
CA ALA A 463 16.49 16.64 -17.58
C ALA A 463 15.68 15.96 -18.70
N VAL A 464 16.20 14.86 -19.24
CA VAL A 464 15.61 14.11 -20.36
C VAL A 464 14.18 13.66 -20.03
N ILE A 465 13.96 13.20 -18.81
CA ILE A 465 12.65 12.75 -18.32
C ILE A 465 11.61 13.87 -18.40
N LEU A 466 11.97 15.09 -18.00
CA LEU A 466 11.07 16.25 -18.11
C LEU A 466 10.68 16.54 -19.56
N LYS A 467 11.66 16.48 -20.49
CA LYS A 467 11.41 16.67 -21.93
C LYS A 467 10.46 15.60 -22.47
N GLU A 468 10.67 14.33 -22.11
CA GLU A 468 9.79 13.22 -22.52
C GLU A 468 8.37 13.39 -21.95
N CYS A 469 8.21 13.76 -20.69
CA CYS A 469 6.90 14.04 -20.08
C CYS A 469 6.17 15.18 -20.80
N LEU A 470 6.87 16.28 -21.07
CA LEU A 470 6.31 17.43 -21.78
C LEU A 470 5.93 17.09 -23.23
N ALA A 471 6.75 16.32 -23.94
CA ALA A 471 6.46 15.85 -25.30
C ALA A 471 5.23 14.95 -25.34
N PHE A 472 5.07 14.06 -24.35
CA PHE A 472 3.90 13.19 -24.23
C PHE A 472 2.61 13.99 -23.99
N ILE A 473 2.65 14.98 -23.10
CA ILE A 473 1.50 15.86 -22.81
C ILE A 473 1.14 16.67 -24.07
N LYS A 474 2.12 17.30 -24.73
CA LYS A 474 1.90 18.06 -25.98
C LYS A 474 1.34 17.17 -27.10
N GLY A 475 1.89 15.96 -27.27
CA GLY A 475 1.41 15.01 -28.29
C GLY A 475 -0.02 14.52 -28.06
N LYS A 476 -0.48 14.43 -26.80
CA LYS A 476 -1.90 14.14 -26.48
C LYS A 476 -2.82 15.34 -26.70
N ILE A 477 -2.38 16.55 -26.39
CA ILE A 477 -3.18 17.79 -26.60
C ILE A 477 -3.44 17.99 -28.08
N VAL A 478 -2.43 17.76 -28.94
CA VAL A 478 -2.58 17.88 -30.40
C VAL A 478 -3.49 16.81 -30.99
N LYS A 479 -3.54 15.60 -30.44
CA LYS A 479 -4.47 14.54 -30.88
C LYS A 479 -5.89 14.67 -30.34
N GLY A 480 -6.09 15.32 -29.21
CA GLY A 480 -7.42 15.54 -28.59
C GLY A 480 -8.14 16.80 -29.10
N GLY A 481 -7.47 17.67 -29.86
CA GLY A 481 -8.07 18.86 -30.50
C GLY A 481 -8.62 18.62 -31.90
N ASN A 482 -8.52 17.41 -32.44
CA ASN A 482 -8.99 17.02 -33.78
C ASN A 482 -10.07 15.93 -33.76
N THR A 483 -10.82 15.78 -32.63
CA THR A 483 -12.03 14.93 -32.60
C THR A 483 -13.23 15.73 -32.19
#